data_eb2b98a9e0853c65ce6262e245b834c7
#
_entry.id   eb2b98a9e0853c65ce6262e245b834c7
#
_cell.length_a   1.000
_cell.length_b   1.000
_cell.length_c   1.000
_cell.angle_alpha   90.00
_cell.angle_beta   90.00
_cell.angle_gamma   90.00
#
_symmetry.space_group_name_H-M   'P 1'
#
loop_
_entity.id
_entity.type
_entity.pdbx_description
1 polymer ?
#
loop_
_entity_poly.entity_id
_entity_poly.type
_entity_poly.pdbx_seq_one_letter_code
_entity_poly.pdbx_strand_id
1 'polypeptide(L)'
;MKNGKIGVTTENIFPVIKKFLYSDHEIFLRELISNSVDATQKLKALASLGDVKGDLGDLTIRVSADKDAKTLTVTDRGIGMTADEVERYINQIAFSSAEEFMEKYKNQAIIGHFGLGFYSAFMVADKVEIFTRSSKEGAKTVHLSCEGSPEYEMEETTEQRDRGTTIVLHLSADTLEYGEESKVEELLRKYCRFLPVPIAFGKVKEWKDGKYVDTNKYYIINNIVLLFSFYTTEITAEQYKEFYNDLYPIGEEPLFSIHLNIEYPFHLTGILYFPKIRNNFEIQKNKIQLYSNQVYVTDQVEGIVPEYLTLLHGVIDSPDIPLNVSRSYLQRDSNVKKISNYITRKVADRLQELFTTMRADYEQKWDDLKIFIEYGIITDEKFAEKAESFMLWKTTEGKYFTAEEYKEVVKGNQTDKNGTVVFLYVDAPVEKNSFLESAKAKGYDVLVMDGQLDNHYVNWYESKHKDARFVRVDSDVIDKLIQKDETLKMSLSEAQQEIMRPVFESQLP
;
A
#
# COMPACT_ATOMS: atom_id res chain seq x y z
N MET A 1 26.82 2.43 47.17
CA MET A 1 25.96 2.32 45.96
C MET A 1 24.51 2.53 46.39
N LYS A 2 23.81 3.52 45.85
CA LYS A 2 22.36 3.64 46.04
C LYS A 2 21.67 2.92 44.88
N ASN A 3 20.97 1.86 45.17
CA ASN A 3 20.07 1.19 44.22
C ASN A 3 18.66 1.79 44.42
N GLY A 4 18.08 2.30 43.36
CA GLY A 4 16.72 2.84 43.35
C GLY A 4 15.95 2.32 42.12
N LYS A 5 14.64 2.29 42.18
CA LYS A 5 13.77 2.06 41.03
C LYS A 5 13.45 3.39 40.38
N ILE A 6 13.47 3.42 39.06
CA ILE A 6 12.93 4.55 38.29
C ILE A 6 11.41 4.52 38.46
N GLY A 7 10.83 5.56 39.05
CA GLY A 7 9.40 5.71 39.24
C GLY A 7 8.82 6.67 38.20
N VAL A 8 7.62 6.39 37.74
CA VAL A 8 6.84 7.29 36.88
C VAL A 8 5.62 7.71 37.67
N THR A 9 5.39 9.03 37.79
CA THR A 9 4.15 9.55 38.38
C THR A 9 3.09 9.74 37.29
N THR A 10 1.89 9.33 37.60
CA THR A 10 0.74 9.38 36.66
C THR A 10 0.45 10.82 36.19
N GLU A 11 0.69 11.82 37.09
CA GLU A 11 0.56 13.24 36.78
C GLU A 11 1.41 13.71 35.60
N ASN A 12 2.58 13.10 35.41
CA ASN A 12 3.51 13.47 34.34
C ASN A 12 3.25 12.70 33.04
N ILE A 13 2.58 11.57 33.10
CA ILE A 13 2.34 10.70 31.93
C ILE A 13 1.18 11.18 31.08
N PHE A 14 0.08 11.66 31.68
CA PHE A 14 -1.08 12.14 30.93
C PHE A 14 -0.76 13.25 29.91
N PRO A 15 -0.01 14.31 30.28
CA PRO A 15 0.42 15.31 29.32
C PRO A 15 1.30 14.78 28.20
N VAL A 16 2.13 13.76 28.51
CA VAL A 16 2.99 13.11 27.50
C VAL A 16 2.15 12.28 26.52
N ILE A 17 1.17 11.52 27.00
CA ILE A 17 0.24 10.77 26.18
C ILE A 17 -0.55 11.73 25.27
N LYS A 18 -1.14 12.77 25.86
CA LYS A 18 -1.96 13.76 25.12
C LYS A 18 -1.16 14.52 24.06
N LYS A 19 0.12 14.80 24.26
CA LYS A 19 0.92 15.71 23.42
C LYS A 19 1.94 15.02 22.51
N PHE A 20 2.43 13.84 22.85
CA PHE A 20 3.61 13.24 22.21
C PHE A 20 3.43 11.78 21.76
N LEU A 21 2.46 11.06 22.32
CA LEU A 21 2.30 9.65 21.98
C LEU A 21 1.73 9.45 20.58
N TYR A 22 0.88 10.37 20.14
CA TYR A 22 0.19 10.32 18.88
C TYR A 22 0.41 11.62 18.11
N SER A 23 0.91 11.50 16.90
CA SER A 23 1.16 12.64 15.99
C SER A 23 -0.11 13.16 15.31
N ASP A 24 -1.18 12.35 15.30
CA ASP A 24 -2.44 12.64 14.63
C ASP A 24 -3.61 12.34 15.57
N HIS A 25 -4.46 13.34 15.81
CA HIS A 25 -5.63 13.20 16.68
C HIS A 25 -6.67 12.24 16.12
N GLU A 26 -6.78 12.10 14.82
CA GLU A 26 -7.78 11.24 14.15
C GLU A 26 -7.72 9.77 14.57
N ILE A 27 -6.55 9.31 15.02
CA ILE A 27 -6.34 7.91 15.40
C ILE A 27 -7.10 7.47 16.66
N PHE A 28 -7.62 8.41 17.46
CA PHE A 28 -8.43 8.06 18.64
C PHE A 28 -9.59 7.13 18.28
N LEU A 29 -10.29 7.42 17.18
CA LEU A 29 -11.43 6.62 16.75
C LEU A 29 -11.00 5.22 16.31
N ARG A 30 -9.88 5.12 15.60
CA ARG A 30 -9.27 3.83 15.24
C ARG A 30 -8.99 2.96 16.45
N GLU A 31 -8.38 3.54 17.49
CA GLU A 31 -8.02 2.81 18.72
C GLU A 31 -9.26 2.35 19.49
N LEU A 32 -10.29 3.18 19.63
CA LEU A 32 -11.53 2.82 20.31
C LEU A 32 -12.29 1.71 19.57
N ILE A 33 -12.38 1.81 18.24
CA ILE A 33 -13.04 0.77 17.43
C ILE A 33 -12.22 -0.53 17.47
N SER A 34 -10.89 -0.46 17.41
CA SER A 34 -10.02 -1.64 17.54
C SER A 34 -10.23 -2.37 18.87
N ASN A 35 -10.35 -1.63 19.97
CA ASN A 35 -10.67 -2.21 21.29
C ASN A 35 -12.04 -2.88 21.30
N SER A 36 -13.05 -2.30 20.66
CA SER A 36 -14.39 -2.89 20.52
C SER A 36 -14.39 -4.15 19.66
N VAL A 37 -13.56 -4.18 18.59
CA VAL A 37 -13.34 -5.39 17.77
C VAL A 37 -12.69 -6.48 18.61
N ASP A 38 -11.63 -6.17 19.35
CA ASP A 38 -10.95 -7.14 20.23
C ASP A 38 -11.86 -7.71 21.30
N ALA A 39 -12.68 -6.86 21.94
CA ALA A 39 -13.68 -7.30 22.91
C ALA A 39 -14.70 -8.27 22.29
N THR A 40 -15.10 -8.02 21.04
CA THR A 40 -16.02 -8.88 20.29
C THR A 40 -15.35 -10.18 19.87
N GLN A 41 -14.10 -10.15 19.41
CA GLN A 41 -13.35 -11.36 19.02
C GLN A 41 -13.06 -12.26 20.23
N LYS A 42 -12.68 -11.66 21.38
CA LYS A 42 -12.52 -12.39 22.65
C LYS A 42 -13.81 -13.12 23.05
N LEU A 43 -14.96 -12.46 22.93
CA LEU A 43 -16.24 -13.06 23.20
C LEU A 43 -16.53 -14.25 22.27
N LYS A 44 -16.32 -14.09 20.96
CA LYS A 44 -16.49 -15.18 19.97
C LYS A 44 -15.58 -16.36 20.28
N ALA A 45 -14.33 -16.11 20.65
CA ALA A 45 -13.37 -17.14 21.02
C ALA A 45 -13.83 -17.92 22.25
N LEU A 46 -14.28 -17.25 23.32
CA LEU A 46 -14.80 -17.88 24.54
C LEU A 46 -16.07 -18.68 24.26
N ALA A 47 -16.95 -18.20 23.40
CA ALA A 47 -18.15 -18.91 22.99
C ALA A 47 -17.81 -20.19 22.19
N SER A 48 -16.83 -20.14 21.30
CA SER A 48 -16.37 -21.31 20.53
C SER A 48 -15.76 -22.40 21.42
N LEU A 49 -15.18 -22.00 22.54
CA LEU A 49 -14.61 -22.90 23.54
C LEU A 49 -15.66 -23.42 24.57
N GLY A 50 -16.88 -22.86 24.55
CA GLY A 50 -17.96 -23.21 25.46
C GLY A 50 -17.93 -22.50 26.81
N ASP A 51 -17.02 -21.54 27.01
CA ASP A 51 -16.89 -20.74 28.22
C ASP A 51 -18.03 -19.68 28.33
N VAL A 52 -18.59 -19.25 27.20
CA VAL A 52 -19.79 -18.42 27.13
C VAL A 52 -20.89 -19.20 26.42
N LYS A 53 -22.03 -19.35 27.10
CA LYS A 53 -23.19 -20.14 26.63
C LYS A 53 -24.30 -19.25 26.09
N GLY A 54 -25.07 -19.77 25.14
CA GLY A 54 -26.22 -19.10 24.53
C GLY A 54 -25.93 -18.34 23.25
N ASP A 55 -26.97 -17.69 22.71
CA ASP A 55 -26.86 -16.86 21.53
C ASP A 55 -26.11 -15.56 21.86
N LEU A 56 -25.12 -15.23 21.07
CA LEU A 56 -24.36 -13.99 21.24
C LEU A 56 -25.14 -12.75 20.78
N GLY A 57 -26.17 -12.93 19.95
CA GLY A 57 -27.00 -11.86 19.41
C GLY A 57 -26.26 -10.98 18.39
N ASP A 58 -26.77 -9.76 18.20
CA ASP A 58 -26.17 -8.78 17.31
C ASP A 58 -24.88 -8.20 17.92
N LEU A 59 -23.73 -8.49 17.31
CA LEU A 59 -22.42 -8.04 17.73
C LEU A 59 -21.92 -6.79 16.98
N THR A 60 -22.80 -6.13 16.24
CA THR A 60 -22.48 -4.90 15.51
C THR A 60 -22.02 -3.80 16.46
N ILE A 61 -20.84 -3.24 16.19
CA ILE A 61 -20.34 -2.06 16.87
C ILE A 61 -21.14 -0.85 16.36
N ARG A 62 -21.63 -0.01 17.27
CA ARG A 62 -22.41 1.17 16.93
C ARG A 62 -21.67 2.43 17.31
N VAL A 63 -21.57 3.33 16.35
CA VAL A 63 -20.99 4.66 16.54
C VAL A 63 -22.10 5.70 16.35
N SER A 64 -22.17 6.71 17.21
CA SER A 64 -23.08 7.83 17.05
C SER A 64 -22.41 9.13 17.48
N ALA A 65 -22.61 10.18 16.70
CA ALA A 65 -22.17 11.54 16.99
C ALA A 65 -23.38 12.41 17.28
N ASP A 66 -23.31 13.22 18.32
CA ASP A 66 -24.31 14.21 18.67
C ASP A 66 -23.62 15.58 18.75
N LYS A 67 -23.85 16.39 17.73
CA LYS A 67 -23.28 17.73 17.63
C LYS A 67 -23.79 18.70 18.71
N ASP A 68 -25.06 18.60 19.06
CA ASP A 68 -25.68 19.48 20.03
C ASP A 68 -25.24 19.14 21.45
N ALA A 69 -25.18 17.85 21.78
CA ALA A 69 -24.64 17.35 23.04
C ALA A 69 -23.11 17.39 23.08
N LYS A 70 -22.44 17.62 21.94
CA LYS A 70 -20.97 17.58 21.77
C LYS A 70 -20.39 16.25 22.22
N THR A 71 -21.04 15.14 21.86
CA THR A 71 -20.61 13.81 22.25
C THR A 71 -20.39 12.90 21.04
N LEU A 72 -19.41 12.02 21.18
CA LEU A 72 -19.20 10.88 20.30
C LEU A 72 -19.28 9.61 21.14
N THR A 73 -20.12 8.67 20.73
CA THR A 73 -20.36 7.43 21.47
C THR A 73 -19.96 6.22 20.64
N VAL A 74 -19.22 5.29 21.23
CA VAL A 74 -18.88 3.98 20.65
C VAL A 74 -19.44 2.89 21.56
N THR A 75 -20.23 1.98 21.02
CA THR A 75 -20.85 0.88 21.75
C THR A 75 -20.56 -0.46 21.09
N ASP A 76 -20.02 -1.41 21.85
CA ASP A 76 -19.90 -2.81 21.47
C ASP A 76 -20.77 -3.72 22.35
N ARG A 77 -20.96 -4.96 21.89
CA ARG A 77 -21.57 -6.06 22.63
C ARG A 77 -20.58 -7.21 22.85
N GLY A 78 -19.31 -6.85 23.01
CA GLY A 78 -18.21 -7.77 23.26
C GLY A 78 -18.24 -8.39 24.65
N ILE A 79 -17.07 -8.80 25.12
CA ILE A 79 -16.93 -9.49 26.41
C ILE A 79 -17.31 -8.62 27.62
N GLY A 80 -17.20 -7.28 27.51
CA GLY A 80 -17.37 -6.35 28.63
C GLY A 80 -16.35 -6.56 29.75
N MET A 81 -16.50 -5.80 30.83
CA MET A 81 -15.57 -5.83 31.98
C MET A 81 -16.32 -5.82 33.31
N THR A 82 -15.75 -6.49 34.35
CA THR A 82 -16.10 -6.31 35.74
C THR A 82 -15.38 -5.11 36.34
N ALA A 83 -15.75 -4.69 37.57
CA ALA A 83 -15.07 -3.58 38.24
C ALA A 83 -13.56 -3.83 38.39
N ASP A 84 -13.17 -5.04 38.84
CA ASP A 84 -11.76 -5.43 38.98
C ASP A 84 -11.00 -5.38 37.62
N GLU A 85 -11.68 -5.76 36.52
CA GLU A 85 -11.12 -5.72 35.17
C GLU A 85 -10.97 -4.27 34.67
N VAL A 86 -11.91 -3.37 35.01
CA VAL A 86 -11.77 -1.94 34.70
C VAL A 86 -10.57 -1.33 35.44
N GLU A 87 -10.43 -1.62 36.75
CA GLU A 87 -9.26 -1.17 37.51
C GLU A 87 -7.94 -1.67 36.91
N ARG A 88 -7.92 -2.92 36.45
CA ARG A 88 -6.70 -3.55 35.94
C ARG A 88 -6.37 -3.12 34.50
N TYR A 89 -7.34 -3.01 33.60
CA TYR A 89 -7.11 -2.85 32.16
C TYR A 89 -7.35 -1.42 31.66
N ILE A 90 -8.10 -0.61 32.40
CA ILE A 90 -8.37 0.78 32.05
C ILE A 90 -7.56 1.72 32.95
N ASN A 91 -7.51 1.48 34.26
CA ASN A 91 -6.88 2.40 35.19
C ASN A 91 -5.37 2.16 35.40
N GLN A 92 -4.80 1.13 34.77
CA GLN A 92 -3.35 0.89 34.72
C GLN A 92 -2.80 1.18 33.32
N ILE A 93 -2.03 2.26 33.21
CA ILE A 93 -1.42 2.69 31.96
C ILE A 93 -0.40 1.65 31.47
N ALA A 94 -0.41 1.36 30.17
CA ALA A 94 0.46 0.36 29.52
C ALA A 94 0.25 -1.09 30.02
N PHE A 95 -0.92 -1.40 30.55
CA PHE A 95 -1.31 -2.76 30.87
C PHE A 95 -2.41 -3.25 29.90
N SER A 96 -2.16 -4.35 29.20
CA SER A 96 -3.10 -4.90 28.22
C SER A 96 -3.53 -6.33 28.58
N SER A 97 -4.83 -6.59 28.49
CA SER A 97 -5.37 -7.96 28.59
C SER A 97 -5.04 -8.84 27.38
N ALA A 98 -4.44 -8.28 26.34
CA ALA A 98 -4.13 -8.98 25.10
C ALA A 98 -3.10 -10.08 25.30
N GLU A 99 -2.00 -9.80 26.00
CA GLU A 99 -0.93 -10.77 26.26
C GLU A 99 -1.45 -11.97 27.05
N GLU A 100 -2.16 -11.73 28.15
CA GLU A 100 -2.76 -12.81 28.97
C GLU A 100 -3.75 -13.65 28.17
N PHE A 101 -4.53 -12.99 27.29
CA PHE A 101 -5.48 -13.68 26.44
C PHE A 101 -4.79 -14.54 25.38
N MET A 102 -3.76 -14.01 24.71
CA MET A 102 -2.99 -14.75 23.70
C MET A 102 -2.19 -15.92 24.29
N GLU A 103 -1.66 -15.79 25.51
CA GLU A 103 -1.02 -16.89 26.22
C GLU A 103 -2.00 -18.03 26.51
N LYS A 104 -3.23 -17.68 26.92
CA LYS A 104 -4.26 -18.65 27.28
C LYS A 104 -4.95 -19.25 26.05
N TYR A 105 -5.18 -18.46 25.00
CA TYR A 105 -5.93 -18.81 23.81
C TYR A 105 -5.08 -18.60 22.56
N LYS A 106 -4.15 -19.53 22.31
CA LYS A 106 -3.23 -19.47 21.15
C LYS A 106 -4.00 -19.40 19.83
N ASN A 107 -3.49 -18.63 18.87
CA ASN A 107 -4.02 -18.43 17.51
C ASN A 107 -5.23 -17.47 17.36
N GLN A 108 -5.44 -16.56 18.30
CA GLN A 108 -6.41 -15.47 18.13
C GLN A 108 -5.70 -14.18 17.71
N ALA A 109 -6.14 -13.56 16.58
CA ALA A 109 -5.65 -12.26 16.17
C ALA A 109 -6.27 -11.19 17.08
N ILE A 110 -5.45 -10.54 17.91
CA ILE A 110 -5.82 -9.39 18.73
C ILE A 110 -5.07 -8.17 18.20
N ILE A 111 -5.80 -7.05 18.10
CA ILE A 111 -5.29 -5.81 17.51
C ILE A 111 -4.49 -4.99 18.53
N GLY A 112 -5.00 -4.87 19.77
CA GLY A 112 -4.44 -4.02 20.83
C GLY A 112 -3.36 -4.72 21.66
N HIS A 113 -2.11 -4.22 21.63
CA HIS A 113 -1.00 -4.82 22.37
C HIS A 113 -0.44 -3.94 23.49
N PHE A 114 -0.61 -2.62 23.42
CA PHE A 114 0.16 -1.68 24.24
C PHE A 114 -0.56 -1.16 25.50
N GLY A 115 -1.87 -1.40 25.64
CA GLY A 115 -2.66 -0.88 26.77
C GLY A 115 -2.73 0.65 26.83
N LEU A 116 -2.54 1.34 25.72
CA LEU A 116 -2.52 2.79 25.63
C LEU A 116 -3.62 3.35 24.72
N GLY A 117 -4.28 2.52 23.90
CA GLY A 117 -5.25 2.94 22.91
C GLY A 117 -6.45 3.70 23.50
N PHE A 118 -6.93 3.28 24.67
CA PHE A 118 -8.03 3.97 25.37
C PHE A 118 -7.70 5.45 25.67
N TYR A 119 -6.47 5.71 26.09
CA TYR A 119 -6.06 7.07 26.48
C TYR A 119 -6.00 8.06 25.32
N SER A 120 -6.01 7.57 24.06
CA SER A 120 -6.15 8.42 22.88
C SER A 120 -7.46 9.22 22.87
N ALA A 121 -8.49 8.74 23.57
CA ALA A 121 -9.76 9.45 23.76
C ALA A 121 -9.57 10.87 24.34
N PHE A 122 -8.61 11.05 25.25
CA PHE A 122 -8.33 12.34 25.87
C PHE A 122 -7.60 13.34 24.95
N MET A 123 -7.27 12.95 23.73
CA MET A 123 -6.79 13.90 22.72
C MET A 123 -7.92 14.77 22.16
N VAL A 124 -9.14 14.27 22.24
CA VAL A 124 -10.33 14.91 21.64
C VAL A 124 -11.44 15.19 22.64
N ALA A 125 -11.35 14.66 23.86
CA ALA A 125 -12.40 14.78 24.88
C ALA A 125 -11.84 15.36 26.19
N ASP A 126 -12.61 16.24 26.81
CA ASP A 126 -12.35 16.75 28.15
C ASP A 126 -12.82 15.78 29.24
N LYS A 127 -13.85 14.97 28.92
CA LYS A 127 -14.41 13.95 29.80
C LYS A 127 -14.70 12.69 29.01
N VAL A 128 -14.40 11.53 29.57
CA VAL A 128 -14.73 10.20 29.03
C VAL A 128 -15.53 9.41 30.05
N GLU A 129 -16.66 8.83 29.64
CA GLU A 129 -17.47 7.94 30.46
C GLU A 129 -17.47 6.56 29.84
N ILE A 130 -17.33 5.53 30.68
CA ILE A 130 -17.39 4.11 30.31
C ILE A 130 -18.54 3.46 31.06
N PHE A 131 -19.44 2.83 30.33
CA PHE A 131 -20.44 1.93 30.87
C PHE A 131 -20.15 0.53 30.36
N THR A 132 -19.85 -0.43 31.24
CA THR A 132 -19.48 -1.77 30.83
C THR A 132 -20.14 -2.82 31.71
N ARG A 133 -20.49 -3.96 31.09
CA ARG A 133 -21.00 -5.14 31.79
C ARG A 133 -20.34 -6.40 31.23
N SER A 134 -19.70 -7.14 32.09
CA SER A 134 -19.02 -8.39 31.72
C SER A 134 -19.99 -9.47 31.25
N SER A 135 -19.49 -10.35 30.36
CA SER A 135 -20.20 -11.60 29.97
C SER A 135 -20.29 -12.64 31.09
N LYS A 136 -19.61 -12.42 32.21
CA LYS A 136 -19.66 -13.32 33.36
C LYS A 136 -21.02 -13.30 34.01
N GLU A 137 -21.49 -14.46 34.43
CA GLU A 137 -22.80 -14.63 35.11
C GLU A 137 -22.87 -13.78 36.39
N GLY A 138 -23.97 -13.05 36.57
CA GLY A 138 -24.16 -12.18 37.74
C GLY A 138 -23.39 -10.85 37.71
N ALA A 139 -22.66 -10.55 36.64
CA ALA A 139 -21.92 -9.28 36.52
C ALA A 139 -22.87 -8.07 36.56
N LYS A 140 -22.50 -7.07 37.35
CA LYS A 140 -23.17 -5.77 37.39
C LYS A 140 -22.64 -4.83 36.33
N THR A 141 -23.38 -3.79 36.05
CA THR A 141 -22.92 -2.69 35.22
C THR A 141 -21.95 -1.83 36.01
N VAL A 142 -20.81 -1.49 35.42
CA VAL A 142 -19.82 -0.60 35.97
C VAL A 142 -19.89 0.73 35.19
N HIS A 143 -19.95 1.84 35.88
CA HIS A 143 -19.81 3.18 35.32
C HIS A 143 -18.50 3.79 35.83
N LEU A 144 -17.67 4.25 34.89
CA LEU A 144 -16.44 4.99 35.18
C LEU A 144 -16.50 6.35 34.46
N SER A 145 -16.10 7.40 35.16
CA SER A 145 -15.97 8.76 34.64
C SER A 145 -14.59 9.30 34.91
N CYS A 146 -13.94 9.87 33.91
CA CYS A 146 -12.60 10.48 33.99
C CYS A 146 -12.55 11.78 33.18
N GLU A 147 -12.05 12.86 33.80
CA GLU A 147 -11.94 14.19 33.21
C GLU A 147 -10.53 14.49 32.67
N GLY A 148 -9.81 13.46 32.17
CA GLY A 148 -8.46 13.63 31.59
C GLY A 148 -7.39 14.00 32.61
N SER A 149 -7.68 13.74 33.90
CA SER A 149 -6.73 13.78 35.03
C SER A 149 -6.43 12.35 35.49
N PRO A 150 -5.43 12.13 36.36
CA PRO A 150 -5.20 10.81 36.97
C PRO A 150 -6.34 10.33 37.88
N GLU A 151 -7.26 11.23 38.23
CA GLU A 151 -8.40 10.93 39.08
C GLU A 151 -9.58 10.44 38.23
N TYR A 152 -10.29 9.44 38.73
CA TYR A 152 -11.51 8.89 38.13
C TYR A 152 -12.54 8.59 39.22
N GLU A 153 -13.79 8.56 38.82
CA GLU A 153 -14.92 8.09 39.63
C GLU A 153 -15.42 6.77 39.04
N MET A 154 -15.61 5.75 39.87
CA MET A 154 -16.10 4.45 39.43
C MET A 154 -17.13 3.90 40.42
N GLU A 155 -18.21 3.37 39.91
CA GLU A 155 -19.28 2.75 40.71
C GLU A 155 -19.90 1.54 40.00
N GLU A 156 -20.34 0.53 40.77
CA GLU A 156 -21.25 -0.48 40.27
C GLU A 156 -22.69 0.04 40.35
N THR A 157 -23.33 0.09 39.18
CA THR A 157 -24.70 0.62 39.11
C THR A 157 -25.76 -0.49 39.12
N THR A 158 -26.99 -0.14 39.52
CA THR A 158 -28.14 -1.03 39.42
C THR A 158 -28.82 -0.99 38.06
N GLU A 159 -28.34 -0.12 37.15
CA GLU A 159 -28.83 -0.03 35.77
C GLU A 159 -28.56 -1.34 35.03
N GLN A 160 -29.63 -1.96 34.51
CA GLN A 160 -29.46 -3.16 33.70
C GLN A 160 -29.11 -2.76 32.26
N ARG A 161 -27.89 -3.02 31.88
CA ARG A 161 -27.41 -2.90 30.50
C ARG A 161 -27.16 -4.28 29.91
N ASP A 162 -27.17 -4.35 28.57
CA ASP A 162 -26.66 -5.51 27.85
C ASP A 162 -25.17 -5.69 28.12
N ARG A 163 -24.65 -6.90 27.89
CA ARG A 163 -23.22 -7.21 27.89
C ARG A 163 -22.51 -6.32 26.85
N GLY A 164 -21.29 -5.89 27.15
CA GLY A 164 -20.41 -5.11 26.30
C GLY A 164 -19.97 -3.81 26.94
N THR A 165 -19.50 -2.88 26.13
CA THR A 165 -18.95 -1.60 26.59
C THR A 165 -19.50 -0.44 25.76
N THR A 166 -19.88 0.63 26.41
CA THR A 166 -20.23 1.94 25.81
C THR A 166 -19.26 2.97 26.31
N ILE A 167 -18.57 3.65 25.39
CA ILE A 167 -17.66 4.76 25.67
C ILE A 167 -18.31 6.03 25.14
N VAL A 168 -18.47 7.04 26.00
CA VAL A 168 -18.99 8.35 25.66
C VAL A 168 -17.87 9.39 25.81
N LEU A 169 -17.54 10.06 24.72
CA LEU A 169 -16.58 11.15 24.67
C LEU A 169 -17.32 12.47 24.72
N HIS A 170 -17.03 13.31 25.70
CA HIS A 170 -17.45 14.70 25.73
C HIS A 170 -16.35 15.54 25.08
N LEU A 171 -16.62 15.98 23.85
CA LEU A 171 -15.63 16.62 22.98
C LEU A 171 -15.18 17.96 23.55
N SER A 172 -13.88 18.22 23.51
CA SER A 172 -13.30 19.49 23.89
C SER A 172 -13.65 20.60 22.87
N ALA A 173 -13.51 21.84 23.28
CA ALA A 173 -13.84 22.99 22.44
C ALA A 173 -13.04 23.02 21.12
N ASP A 174 -11.81 22.49 21.14
CA ASP A 174 -10.89 22.49 19.99
C ASP A 174 -11.14 21.34 19.01
N THR A 175 -12.00 20.39 19.36
CA THR A 175 -12.19 19.12 18.64
C THR A 175 -13.65 18.85 18.28
N LEU A 176 -14.49 19.87 18.27
CA LEU A 176 -15.93 19.78 17.96
C LEU A 176 -16.22 19.22 16.57
N GLU A 177 -15.25 19.26 15.67
CA GLU A 177 -15.36 18.66 14.34
C GLU A 177 -15.66 17.14 14.39
N TYR A 178 -15.22 16.43 15.42
CA TYR A 178 -15.52 15.01 15.63
C TYR A 178 -16.95 14.74 16.13
N GLY A 179 -17.75 15.77 16.35
CA GLY A 179 -19.19 15.70 16.52
C GLY A 179 -19.98 15.77 15.21
N GLU A 180 -19.31 16.07 14.08
CA GLU A 180 -19.95 16.14 12.76
C GLU A 180 -20.02 14.74 12.14
N GLU A 181 -21.23 14.34 11.69
CA GLU A 181 -21.44 13.00 11.08
C GLU A 181 -20.50 12.76 9.89
N SER A 182 -20.29 13.77 9.03
CA SER A 182 -19.43 13.65 7.84
C SER A 182 -17.97 13.35 8.21
N LYS A 183 -17.45 14.00 9.27
CA LYS A 183 -16.08 13.77 9.72
C LYS A 183 -15.91 12.38 10.33
N VAL A 184 -16.86 11.96 11.15
CA VAL A 184 -16.83 10.61 11.76
C VAL A 184 -16.94 9.53 10.69
N GLU A 185 -17.82 9.70 9.70
CA GLU A 185 -17.94 8.75 8.58
C GLU A 185 -16.64 8.64 7.77
N GLU A 186 -16.01 9.78 7.45
CA GLU A 186 -14.70 9.82 6.78
C GLU A 186 -13.67 9.00 7.54
N LEU A 187 -13.55 9.20 8.86
CA LEU A 187 -12.58 8.50 9.70
C LEU A 187 -12.87 7.00 9.82
N LEU A 188 -14.15 6.63 9.99
CA LEU A 188 -14.53 5.23 10.03
C LEU A 188 -14.21 4.52 8.71
N ARG A 189 -14.48 5.14 7.56
CA ARG A 189 -14.14 4.60 6.24
C ARG A 189 -12.63 4.52 6.02
N LYS A 190 -11.86 5.49 6.51
CA LYS A 190 -10.40 5.52 6.40
C LYS A 190 -9.74 4.43 7.24
N TYR A 191 -10.10 4.33 8.52
CA TYR A 191 -9.38 3.50 9.48
C TYR A 191 -9.99 2.10 9.71
N CYS A 192 -11.29 1.94 9.49
CA CYS A 192 -12.03 0.77 9.96
C CYS A 192 -12.60 -0.09 8.82
N ARG A 193 -12.27 0.21 7.56
CA ARG A 193 -12.88 -0.37 6.36
C ARG A 193 -12.84 -1.89 6.32
N PHE A 194 -11.77 -2.51 6.81
CA PHE A 194 -11.54 -3.94 6.73
C PHE A 194 -11.65 -4.68 8.06
N LEU A 195 -12.15 -4.03 9.09
CA LEU A 195 -12.31 -4.68 10.38
C LEU A 195 -13.34 -5.82 10.34
N PRO A 196 -13.12 -6.93 11.08
CA PRO A 196 -13.91 -8.16 10.96
C PRO A 196 -15.22 -8.17 11.74
N VAL A 197 -15.63 -7.04 12.28
CA VAL A 197 -16.89 -6.85 13.00
C VAL A 197 -17.68 -5.76 12.32
N PRO A 198 -19.00 -5.91 12.07
CA PRO A 198 -19.82 -4.86 11.47
C PRO A 198 -19.78 -3.58 12.29
N ILE A 199 -19.61 -2.45 11.63
CA ILE A 199 -19.60 -1.11 12.25
C ILE A 199 -20.76 -0.31 11.65
N ALA A 200 -21.74 -0.01 12.50
CA ALA A 200 -22.93 0.74 12.13
C ALA A 200 -22.75 2.24 12.47
N PHE A 201 -22.95 3.09 11.47
CA PHE A 201 -22.94 4.55 11.65
C PHE A 201 -23.94 5.21 10.71
N GLY A 202 -24.66 6.22 11.23
CA GLY A 202 -25.67 6.93 10.47
C GLY A 202 -26.93 6.10 10.21
N LYS A 203 -28.09 6.72 10.29
CA LYS A 203 -29.38 6.06 10.03
C LYS A 203 -29.70 6.07 8.54
N VAL A 204 -30.23 4.96 8.05
CA VAL A 204 -30.78 4.89 6.70
C VAL A 204 -32.03 5.77 6.65
N LYS A 205 -32.07 6.70 5.71
CA LYS A 205 -33.20 7.61 5.51
C LYS A 205 -34.08 7.09 4.37
N GLU A 206 -35.38 7.05 4.61
CA GLU A 206 -36.39 6.72 3.59
C GLU A 206 -37.20 7.97 3.25
N TRP A 207 -37.53 8.10 1.97
CA TRP A 207 -38.41 9.20 1.51
C TRP A 207 -39.86 8.86 1.82
N LYS A 208 -40.50 9.65 2.72
CA LYS A 208 -41.91 9.54 3.09
C LYS A 208 -42.54 10.92 3.15
N ASP A 209 -43.71 11.06 2.53
CA ASP A 209 -44.54 12.28 2.60
C ASP A 209 -43.78 13.58 2.25
N GLY A 210 -42.92 13.54 1.21
CA GLY A 210 -42.21 14.74 0.74
C GLY A 210 -40.96 15.10 1.56
N LYS A 211 -40.49 14.24 2.47
CA LYS A 211 -39.28 14.44 3.28
C LYS A 211 -38.55 13.15 3.55
N TYR A 212 -37.25 13.26 3.83
CA TYR A 212 -36.45 12.13 4.32
C TYR A 212 -36.74 11.91 5.81
N VAL A 213 -37.03 10.66 6.19
CA VAL A 213 -37.30 10.24 7.57
C VAL A 213 -36.29 9.17 7.95
N ASP A 214 -35.70 9.28 9.12
CA ASP A 214 -34.80 8.28 9.65
C ASP A 214 -35.55 6.96 9.88
N THR A 215 -34.93 5.86 9.47
CA THR A 215 -35.40 4.51 9.76
C THR A 215 -34.72 3.92 11.00
N ASN A 216 -35.14 2.75 11.40
CA ASN A 216 -34.45 1.97 12.45
C ASN A 216 -33.23 1.19 11.93
N LYS A 217 -32.85 1.36 10.65
CA LYS A 217 -31.71 0.72 10.03
C LYS A 217 -30.51 1.66 10.02
N TYR A 218 -29.33 1.08 10.15
CA TYR A 218 -28.06 1.78 10.10
C TYR A 218 -27.28 1.37 8.86
N TYR A 219 -26.44 2.28 8.36
CA TYR A 219 -25.44 1.93 7.35
C TYR A 219 -24.31 1.15 8.01
N ILE A 220 -23.88 0.05 7.37
CA ILE A 220 -22.66 -0.65 7.76
C ILE A 220 -21.51 -0.03 6.95
N ILE A 221 -20.54 0.52 7.67
CA ILE A 221 -19.45 1.31 7.08
C ILE A 221 -18.36 0.43 6.49
N ASN A 222 -18.06 -0.69 7.14
CA ASN A 222 -17.00 -1.59 6.71
C ASN A 222 -17.54 -2.74 5.85
N ASN A 223 -16.72 -3.19 4.91
CA ASN A 223 -17.07 -4.27 4.00
C ASN A 223 -16.44 -5.60 4.46
N ILE A 224 -17.18 -6.35 5.28
CA ILE A 224 -16.71 -7.63 5.85
C ILE A 224 -16.56 -8.70 4.75
N VAL A 225 -17.35 -8.66 3.69
CA VAL A 225 -17.35 -9.68 2.64
C VAL A 225 -16.04 -9.63 1.85
N LEU A 226 -15.50 -8.46 1.60
CA LEU A 226 -14.21 -8.28 0.92
C LEU A 226 -13.04 -8.83 1.74
N LEU A 227 -13.16 -8.85 3.06
CA LEU A 227 -12.12 -9.38 3.94
C LEU A 227 -11.85 -10.87 3.70
N PHE A 228 -12.88 -11.67 3.52
CA PHE A 228 -12.72 -13.11 3.22
C PHE A 228 -12.02 -13.35 1.89
N SER A 229 -12.13 -12.42 0.93
CA SER A 229 -11.47 -12.52 -0.36
C SER A 229 -9.94 -12.40 -0.27
N PHE A 230 -9.40 -11.70 0.72
CA PHE A 230 -7.94 -11.61 0.92
C PHE A 230 -7.30 -12.93 1.36
N TYR A 231 -8.04 -13.78 2.05
CA TYR A 231 -7.53 -15.04 2.58
C TYR A 231 -7.83 -16.25 1.70
N THR A 232 -8.62 -16.07 0.63
CA THR A 232 -8.94 -17.14 -0.33
C THR A 232 -8.09 -17.00 -1.59
N THR A 233 -7.60 -18.12 -2.12
CA THR A 233 -6.87 -18.17 -3.39
C THR A 233 -7.80 -18.22 -4.61
N GLU A 234 -9.11 -18.25 -4.39
CA GLU A 234 -10.13 -18.43 -5.44
C GLU A 234 -10.90 -17.12 -5.70
N ILE A 235 -10.18 -16.03 -5.99
CA ILE A 235 -10.78 -14.74 -6.34
C ILE A 235 -10.90 -14.67 -7.86
N THR A 236 -12.10 -14.33 -8.38
CA THR A 236 -12.30 -14.14 -9.81
C THR A 236 -11.75 -12.79 -10.29
N ALA A 237 -11.52 -12.68 -11.60
CA ALA A 237 -11.06 -11.43 -12.20
C ALA A 237 -12.03 -10.26 -11.93
N GLU A 238 -13.35 -10.54 -11.95
CA GLU A 238 -14.41 -9.58 -11.66
C GLU A 238 -14.31 -9.07 -10.21
N GLN A 239 -14.06 -9.97 -9.24
CA GLN A 239 -13.91 -9.60 -7.84
C GLN A 239 -12.66 -8.73 -7.58
N TYR A 240 -11.53 -9.01 -8.27
CA TYR A 240 -10.36 -8.11 -8.21
C TYR A 240 -10.69 -6.71 -8.73
N LYS A 241 -11.48 -6.62 -9.80
CA LYS A 241 -11.89 -5.37 -10.40
C LYS A 241 -12.87 -4.59 -9.52
N GLU A 242 -13.88 -5.27 -8.96
CA GLU A 242 -14.83 -4.70 -8.01
C GLU A 242 -14.08 -4.13 -6.80
N PHE A 243 -13.14 -4.89 -6.26
CA PHE A 243 -12.33 -4.45 -5.14
C PHE A 243 -11.46 -3.24 -5.47
N TYR A 244 -10.86 -3.20 -6.67
CA TYR A 244 -10.12 -2.02 -7.12
C TYR A 244 -11.01 -0.78 -7.21
N ASN A 245 -12.22 -0.92 -7.78
CA ASN A 245 -13.16 0.19 -7.90
C ASN A 245 -13.68 0.67 -6.54
N ASP A 246 -13.82 -0.24 -5.58
CA ASP A 246 -14.13 0.12 -4.21
C ASP A 246 -13.02 0.94 -3.55
N LEU A 247 -11.75 0.57 -3.77
CA LEU A 247 -10.60 1.29 -3.23
C LEU A 247 -10.40 2.64 -3.92
N TYR A 248 -10.56 2.67 -5.24
CA TYR A 248 -10.23 3.80 -6.11
C TYR A 248 -11.40 4.12 -7.05
N PRO A 249 -12.50 4.72 -6.51
CA PRO A 249 -13.74 4.94 -7.28
C PRO A 249 -13.59 5.95 -8.43
N ILE A 250 -12.51 6.73 -8.42
CA ILE A 250 -12.18 7.70 -9.46
C ILE A 250 -10.85 7.29 -10.08
N GLY A 251 -10.89 6.47 -11.12
CA GLY A 251 -9.67 5.98 -11.77
C GLY A 251 -9.98 5.11 -12.97
N GLU A 252 -8.95 4.81 -13.77
CA GLU A 252 -9.03 3.82 -14.83
C GLU A 252 -8.82 2.43 -14.26
N GLU A 253 -9.35 1.42 -14.95
CA GLU A 253 -9.12 0.03 -14.59
C GLU A 253 -7.62 -0.31 -14.62
N PRO A 254 -7.15 -1.11 -13.66
CA PRO A 254 -5.75 -1.52 -13.60
C PRO A 254 -5.40 -2.46 -14.76
N LEU A 255 -4.15 -2.51 -15.12
CA LEU A 255 -3.64 -3.42 -16.16
C LEU A 255 -3.79 -4.89 -15.76
N PHE A 256 -3.49 -5.19 -14.51
CA PHE A 256 -3.65 -6.50 -13.85
C PHE A 256 -3.44 -6.37 -12.35
N SER A 257 -3.71 -7.48 -11.64
CA SER A 257 -3.51 -7.59 -10.18
C SER A 257 -2.49 -8.66 -9.83
N ILE A 258 -1.90 -8.51 -8.65
CA ILE A 258 -1.02 -9.50 -8.02
C ILE A 258 -1.57 -9.80 -6.63
N HIS A 259 -1.94 -11.05 -6.39
CA HIS A 259 -2.33 -11.52 -5.07
C HIS A 259 -1.10 -11.91 -4.25
N LEU A 260 -0.99 -11.33 -3.07
CA LEU A 260 0.04 -11.65 -2.08
C LEU A 260 -0.61 -12.51 -0.99
N ASN A 261 -0.07 -13.71 -0.76
CA ASN A 261 -0.47 -14.56 0.34
C ASN A 261 0.71 -15.42 0.75
N ILE A 262 1.17 -15.27 1.98
CA ILE A 262 2.21 -16.09 2.60
C ILE A 262 1.98 -16.17 4.11
N GLU A 263 2.11 -17.37 4.68
CA GLU A 263 1.94 -17.63 6.11
C GLU A 263 3.28 -17.91 6.81
N TYR A 264 4.31 -18.26 6.08
CA TYR A 264 5.64 -18.58 6.63
C TYR A 264 6.73 -18.12 5.67
N PRO A 265 7.83 -17.50 6.11
CA PRO A 265 8.28 -17.26 7.50
C PRO A 265 7.70 -15.99 8.17
N PHE A 266 6.77 -15.31 7.54
CA PHE A 266 6.01 -14.18 8.05
C PHE A 266 4.62 -14.22 7.42
N HIS A 267 3.66 -13.55 8.05
CA HIS A 267 2.31 -13.42 7.51
C HIS A 267 2.23 -12.15 6.66
N LEU A 268 1.83 -12.30 5.42
CA LEU A 268 1.57 -11.20 4.52
C LEU A 268 0.41 -11.59 3.60
N THR A 269 -0.59 -10.77 3.55
CA THR A 269 -1.67 -10.88 2.58
C THR A 269 -1.94 -9.54 1.93
N GLY A 270 -2.47 -9.55 0.72
CA GLY A 270 -2.77 -8.28 0.03
C GLY A 270 -3.00 -8.46 -1.45
N ILE A 271 -3.38 -7.36 -2.08
CA ILE A 271 -3.55 -7.27 -3.53
C ILE A 271 -2.86 -6.00 -4.00
N LEU A 272 -1.93 -6.16 -4.92
CA LEU A 272 -1.30 -5.05 -5.63
C LEU A 272 -1.88 -4.95 -7.04
N TYR A 273 -2.03 -3.75 -7.53
CA TYR A 273 -2.54 -3.45 -8.86
C TYR A 273 -1.54 -2.60 -9.63
N PHE A 274 -1.31 -2.94 -10.88
CA PHE A 274 -0.58 -2.10 -11.82
C PHE A 274 -1.55 -1.09 -12.45
N PRO A 275 -1.43 0.20 -12.11
CA PRO A 275 -2.26 1.23 -12.70
C PRO A 275 -1.79 1.55 -14.13
N LYS A 276 -2.67 2.13 -14.96
CA LYS A 276 -2.26 2.81 -16.19
C LYS A 276 -1.61 4.14 -15.83
N ILE A 277 -0.40 4.39 -16.33
CA ILE A 277 0.32 5.64 -16.13
C ILE A 277 0.13 6.50 -17.36
N ARG A 278 -0.63 7.58 -17.24
CA ARG A 278 -0.70 8.61 -18.28
C ARG A 278 0.54 9.50 -18.21
N ASN A 279 1.00 9.98 -19.36
CA ASN A 279 2.22 10.80 -19.58
C ASN A 279 2.30 12.13 -18.78
N ASN A 280 1.37 12.42 -17.92
CA ASN A 280 1.45 13.54 -16.99
C ASN A 280 1.81 13.00 -15.61
N PHE A 281 2.99 13.35 -15.15
CA PHE A 281 3.48 13.17 -13.79
C PHE A 281 2.65 13.94 -12.75
N GLU A 282 1.37 13.72 -12.71
CA GLU A 282 0.66 13.84 -11.45
C GLU A 282 1.07 12.60 -10.66
N ILE A 283 1.97 12.81 -9.71
CA ILE A 283 2.24 11.86 -8.62
C ILE A 283 0.87 11.51 -8.08
N GLN A 284 0.30 10.42 -8.58
CA GLN A 284 -1.05 10.02 -8.19
C GLN A 284 -1.00 9.73 -6.70
N LYS A 285 -1.84 10.42 -5.96
CA LYS A 285 -1.96 10.30 -4.50
C LYS A 285 -2.51 8.95 -4.05
N ASN A 286 -2.86 8.07 -4.98
CA ASN A 286 -3.35 6.73 -4.69
C ASN A 286 -2.14 5.84 -4.44
N LYS A 287 -1.95 5.49 -3.20
CA LYS A 287 -0.81 4.73 -2.74
C LYS A 287 -1.25 3.35 -2.27
N ILE A 288 -0.28 2.47 -2.12
CA ILE A 288 -0.49 1.21 -1.41
C ILE A 288 -0.85 1.55 0.04
N GLN A 289 -1.94 0.98 0.52
CA GLN A 289 -2.38 1.13 1.90
C GLN A 289 -1.88 -0.05 2.74
N LEU A 290 -1.20 0.25 3.83
CA LEU A 290 -0.70 -0.74 4.77
C LEU A 290 -1.69 -0.93 5.92
N TYR A 291 -1.96 -2.20 6.21
CA TYR A 291 -2.75 -2.65 7.34
C TYR A 291 -1.92 -3.57 8.25
N SER A 292 -2.31 -3.67 9.49
CA SER A 292 -1.81 -4.68 10.44
C SER A 292 -2.99 -5.24 11.22
N ASN A 293 -3.22 -6.55 11.09
CA ASN A 293 -4.43 -7.18 11.61
C ASN A 293 -5.71 -6.45 11.17
N GLN A 294 -5.78 -6.08 9.87
CA GLN A 294 -6.93 -5.42 9.24
C GLN A 294 -7.20 -3.97 9.70
N VAL A 295 -6.32 -3.43 10.54
CA VAL A 295 -6.36 -2.03 10.97
C VAL A 295 -5.45 -1.20 10.08
N TYR A 296 -5.97 -0.12 9.52
CA TYR A 296 -5.17 0.82 8.73
C TYR A 296 -4.02 1.41 9.53
N VAL A 297 -2.83 1.38 8.95
CA VAL A 297 -1.60 1.91 9.53
C VAL A 297 -1.19 3.19 8.83
N THR A 298 -0.88 3.10 7.54
CA THR A 298 -0.35 4.22 6.73
C THR A 298 -0.46 3.92 5.25
N ASP A 299 -0.36 4.96 4.44
CA ASP A 299 -0.14 4.87 2.99
C ASP A 299 1.31 5.19 2.58
N GLN A 300 2.16 5.44 3.56
CA GLN A 300 3.60 5.63 3.36
C GLN A 300 4.32 4.30 3.58
N VAL A 301 4.49 3.54 2.50
CA VAL A 301 5.05 2.18 2.53
C VAL A 301 6.54 2.13 2.20
N GLU A 302 7.24 3.27 2.32
CA GLU A 302 8.68 3.36 2.09
C GLU A 302 9.45 2.38 2.97
N GLY A 303 10.33 1.60 2.34
CA GLY A 303 11.11 0.57 3.01
C GLY A 303 10.43 -0.80 3.15
N ILE A 304 9.10 -0.89 3.03
CA ILE A 304 8.36 -2.16 2.94
C ILE A 304 8.24 -2.60 1.48
N VAL A 305 7.84 -1.67 0.64
CA VAL A 305 7.74 -1.87 -0.80
C VAL A 305 8.96 -1.21 -1.44
N PRO A 306 9.65 -1.87 -2.39
CA PRO A 306 10.72 -1.26 -3.17
C PRO A 306 10.27 0.05 -3.82
N GLU A 307 11.17 1.01 -3.95
CA GLU A 307 10.85 2.37 -4.42
C GLU A 307 10.16 2.36 -5.78
N TYR A 308 10.63 1.55 -6.73
CA TYR A 308 10.03 1.42 -8.06
C TYR A 308 8.61 0.83 -8.06
N LEU A 309 8.19 0.18 -6.98
CA LEU A 309 6.84 -0.36 -6.79
C LEU A 309 5.92 0.58 -5.99
N THR A 310 6.40 1.72 -5.50
CA THR A 310 5.57 2.67 -4.75
C THR A 310 4.50 3.34 -5.63
N LEU A 311 4.63 3.25 -6.94
CA LEU A 311 3.64 3.70 -7.92
C LEU A 311 2.46 2.72 -8.08
N LEU A 312 2.55 1.51 -7.53
CA LEU A 312 1.44 0.56 -7.54
C LEU A 312 0.34 1.01 -6.60
N HIS A 313 -0.87 0.56 -6.89
CA HIS A 313 -2.03 0.71 -6.03
C HIS A 313 -2.27 -0.59 -5.26
N GLY A 314 -3.07 -0.54 -4.20
CA GLY A 314 -3.53 -1.74 -3.52
C GLY A 314 -3.49 -1.68 -2.02
N VAL A 315 -3.54 -2.85 -1.42
CA VAL A 315 -3.53 -3.02 0.03
C VAL A 315 -2.61 -4.17 0.42
N ILE A 316 -1.93 -3.99 1.54
CA ILE A 316 -1.05 -4.99 2.16
C ILE A 316 -1.44 -5.07 3.63
N ASP A 317 -1.64 -6.29 4.15
CA ASP A 317 -1.83 -6.56 5.58
C ASP A 317 -0.76 -7.51 6.08
N SER A 318 -0.06 -7.11 7.14
CA SER A 318 0.93 -7.95 7.81
C SER A 318 1.02 -7.63 9.30
N PRO A 319 0.75 -8.60 10.19
CA PRO A 319 0.96 -8.44 11.63
C PRO A 319 2.45 -8.43 12.02
N ASP A 320 3.33 -8.93 11.14
CA ASP A 320 4.76 -9.09 11.43
C ASP A 320 5.59 -7.83 11.11
N ILE A 321 4.94 -6.76 10.64
CA ILE A 321 5.59 -5.47 10.44
C ILE A 321 5.67 -4.75 11.79
N PRO A 322 6.87 -4.45 12.30
CA PRO A 322 7.02 -3.79 13.58
C PRO A 322 6.54 -2.34 13.49
N LEU A 323 5.53 -2.03 14.27
CA LEU A 323 4.93 -0.71 14.37
C LEU A 323 5.38 -0.03 15.67
N ASN A 324 5.44 1.30 15.65
CA ASN A 324 5.57 2.07 16.90
C ASN A 324 4.24 2.01 17.69
N VAL A 325 4.24 2.57 18.90
CA VAL A 325 3.07 2.59 19.79
C VAL A 325 1.84 3.23 19.13
N SER A 326 2.06 4.30 18.36
CA SER A 326 0.98 4.99 17.62
C SER A 326 0.58 4.31 16.30
N ARG A 327 1.26 3.23 15.91
CA ARG A 327 1.12 2.55 14.61
C ARG A 327 1.25 3.47 13.39
N SER A 328 1.84 4.66 13.58
CA SER A 328 1.96 5.68 12.54
C SER A 328 3.29 5.61 11.78
N TYR A 329 4.28 4.92 12.33
CA TYR A 329 5.62 4.82 11.76
C TYR A 329 6.12 3.38 11.78
N LEU A 330 6.84 3.04 10.72
CA LEU A 330 7.49 1.75 10.55
C LEU A 330 8.86 1.76 11.22
N GLN A 331 9.17 0.69 11.93
CA GLN A 331 10.53 0.48 12.42
C GLN A 331 11.32 -0.32 11.38
N ARG A 332 12.55 0.11 11.10
CA ARG A 332 13.45 -0.65 10.22
C ARG A 332 13.86 -1.95 10.91
N ASP A 333 13.38 -3.07 10.40
CA ASP A 333 13.65 -4.41 10.92
C ASP A 333 14.03 -5.37 9.79
N SER A 334 14.65 -6.49 10.18
CA SER A 334 14.99 -7.60 9.28
C SER A 334 13.77 -8.21 8.59
N ASN A 335 12.61 -8.22 9.25
CA ASN A 335 11.36 -8.73 8.66
C ASN A 335 10.84 -7.84 7.54
N VAL A 336 10.93 -6.53 7.67
CA VAL A 336 10.57 -5.58 6.61
C VAL A 336 11.36 -5.87 5.33
N LYS A 337 12.68 -6.14 5.45
CA LYS A 337 13.52 -6.51 4.30
C LYS A 337 13.11 -7.84 3.66
N LYS A 338 12.69 -8.83 4.45
CA LYS A 338 12.20 -10.11 3.93
C LYS A 338 10.87 -9.92 3.17
N ILE A 339 9.97 -9.10 3.70
CA ILE A 339 8.70 -8.75 3.06
C ILE A 339 8.96 -8.03 1.74
N SER A 340 9.83 -7.04 1.72
CA SER A 340 10.22 -6.31 0.50
C SER A 340 10.77 -7.25 -0.57
N ASN A 341 11.70 -8.12 -0.22
CA ASN A 341 12.26 -9.12 -1.15
C ASN A 341 11.19 -10.11 -1.68
N TYR A 342 10.21 -10.46 -0.84
CA TYR A 342 9.11 -11.33 -1.27
C TYR A 342 8.20 -10.62 -2.29
N ILE A 343 7.85 -9.36 -2.04
CA ILE A 343 7.05 -8.55 -2.95
C ILE A 343 7.77 -8.40 -4.30
N THR A 344 9.07 -8.02 -4.29
CA THR A 344 9.91 -7.95 -5.49
C THR A 344 9.82 -9.24 -6.31
N ARG A 345 10.01 -10.39 -5.65
CA ARG A 345 9.97 -11.69 -6.32
C ARG A 345 8.59 -11.98 -6.92
N LYS A 346 7.52 -11.74 -6.18
CA LYS A 346 6.14 -12.00 -6.65
C LYS A 346 5.76 -11.11 -7.83
N VAL A 347 6.20 -9.85 -7.81
CA VAL A 347 6.01 -8.94 -8.94
C VAL A 347 6.76 -9.43 -10.17
N ALA A 348 8.04 -9.79 -10.03
CA ALA A 348 8.84 -10.31 -11.14
C ALA A 348 8.26 -11.63 -11.69
N ASP A 349 7.85 -12.55 -10.81
CA ASP A 349 7.24 -13.83 -11.20
C ASP A 349 5.94 -13.61 -11.99
N ARG A 350 5.10 -12.63 -11.58
CA ARG A 350 3.86 -12.30 -12.29
C ARG A 350 4.10 -11.67 -13.65
N LEU A 351 5.06 -10.75 -13.74
CA LEU A 351 5.45 -10.15 -15.03
C LEU A 351 6.00 -11.22 -15.98
N GLN A 352 6.85 -12.13 -15.50
CA GLN A 352 7.36 -13.26 -16.27
C GLN A 352 6.24 -14.19 -16.75
N GLU A 353 5.26 -14.50 -15.90
CA GLU A 353 4.12 -15.31 -16.24
C GLU A 353 3.30 -14.66 -17.37
N LEU A 354 2.96 -13.37 -17.23
CA LEU A 354 2.22 -12.61 -18.25
C LEU A 354 2.98 -12.60 -19.58
N PHE A 355 4.28 -12.33 -19.54
CA PHE A 355 5.16 -12.36 -20.71
C PHE A 355 5.16 -13.73 -21.41
N THR A 356 5.23 -14.82 -20.64
CA THR A 356 5.34 -16.18 -21.19
C THR A 356 4.01 -16.71 -21.70
N THR A 357 2.91 -16.45 -20.96
CA THR A 357 1.61 -17.07 -21.24
C THR A 357 0.70 -16.20 -22.10
N MET A 358 0.90 -14.87 -22.07
CA MET A 358 0.03 -13.88 -22.73
C MET A 358 0.85 -12.79 -23.45
N ARG A 359 1.86 -13.19 -24.24
CA ARG A 359 2.82 -12.29 -24.87
C ARG A 359 2.16 -11.11 -25.61
N ALA A 360 1.13 -11.37 -26.41
CA ALA A 360 0.45 -10.31 -27.18
C ALA A 360 -0.25 -9.28 -26.28
N ASP A 361 -0.87 -9.71 -25.18
CA ASP A 361 -1.50 -8.82 -24.19
C ASP A 361 -0.43 -8.02 -23.40
N TYR A 362 0.69 -8.67 -23.10
CA TYR A 362 1.83 -8.03 -22.46
C TYR A 362 2.44 -6.90 -23.34
N GLU A 363 2.61 -7.16 -24.64
CA GLU A 363 3.08 -6.16 -25.61
C GLU A 363 2.12 -4.96 -25.73
N GLN A 364 0.81 -5.20 -25.71
CA GLN A 364 -0.19 -4.12 -25.72
C GLN A 364 -0.13 -3.23 -24.48
N LYS A 365 0.28 -3.77 -23.36
CA LYS A 365 0.43 -3.06 -22.07
C LYS A 365 1.84 -2.47 -21.87
N TRP A 366 2.75 -2.71 -22.80
CA TRP A 366 4.16 -2.39 -22.63
C TRP A 366 4.44 -0.92 -22.33
N ASP A 367 3.77 -0.01 -23.01
CA ASP A 367 3.98 1.42 -22.85
C ASP A 367 3.63 1.89 -21.41
N ASP A 368 2.70 1.22 -20.73
CA ASP A 368 2.36 1.45 -19.32
C ASP A 368 3.28 0.70 -18.35
N LEU A 369 3.86 -0.43 -18.74
CA LEU A 369 4.70 -1.28 -17.90
C LEU A 369 6.18 -0.85 -17.92
N LYS A 370 6.65 -0.31 -19.03
CA LYS A 370 8.05 0.00 -19.31
C LYS A 370 8.72 0.76 -18.16
N ILE A 371 8.08 1.81 -17.67
CA ILE A 371 8.65 2.67 -16.62
C ILE A 371 8.90 1.92 -15.29
N PHE A 372 7.99 1.03 -14.89
CA PHE A 372 8.15 0.23 -13.67
C PHE A 372 9.32 -0.74 -13.80
N ILE A 373 9.42 -1.38 -14.98
CA ILE A 373 10.43 -2.39 -15.24
C ILE A 373 11.81 -1.75 -15.35
N GLU A 374 11.94 -0.64 -16.09
CA GLU A 374 13.20 0.09 -16.20
C GLU A 374 13.66 0.63 -14.85
N TYR A 375 12.75 1.24 -14.07
CA TYR A 375 13.11 1.75 -12.77
C TYR A 375 13.54 0.62 -11.83
N GLY A 376 12.85 -0.52 -11.87
CA GLY A 376 13.23 -1.71 -11.12
C GLY A 376 14.61 -2.24 -11.52
N ILE A 377 14.90 -2.34 -12.82
CA ILE A 377 16.20 -2.79 -13.33
C ILE A 377 17.34 -1.87 -12.87
N ILE A 378 17.12 -0.56 -12.89
CA ILE A 378 18.14 0.42 -12.51
C ILE A 378 18.41 0.41 -11.01
N THR A 379 17.41 0.13 -10.17
CA THR A 379 17.48 0.32 -8.71
C THR A 379 17.58 -0.96 -7.90
N ASP A 380 17.17 -2.12 -8.44
CA ASP A 380 17.16 -3.41 -7.74
C ASP A 380 17.83 -4.51 -8.58
N GLU A 381 19.06 -4.90 -8.19
CA GLU A 381 19.85 -5.89 -8.92
C GLU A 381 19.18 -7.27 -8.99
N LYS A 382 18.45 -7.68 -7.93
CA LYS A 382 17.72 -8.95 -7.92
C LYS A 382 16.52 -8.96 -8.84
N PHE A 383 15.85 -7.80 -8.96
CA PHE A 383 14.79 -7.63 -9.94
C PHE A 383 15.37 -7.63 -11.35
N ALA A 384 16.48 -6.92 -11.59
CA ALA A 384 17.14 -6.83 -12.88
C ALA A 384 17.50 -8.20 -13.45
N GLU A 385 18.10 -9.11 -12.64
CA GLU A 385 18.46 -10.46 -13.05
C GLU A 385 17.27 -11.26 -13.65
N LYS A 386 16.05 -11.02 -13.14
CA LYS A 386 14.83 -11.65 -13.68
C LYS A 386 14.24 -10.85 -14.84
N ALA A 387 14.26 -9.53 -14.72
CA ALA A 387 13.58 -8.63 -15.63
C ALA A 387 14.17 -8.64 -17.04
N GLU A 388 15.45 -8.93 -17.21
CA GLU A 388 16.06 -9.07 -18.53
C GLU A 388 15.31 -10.07 -19.44
N SER A 389 14.70 -11.11 -18.86
CA SER A 389 13.97 -12.14 -19.62
C SER A 389 12.59 -11.68 -20.13
N PHE A 390 12.02 -10.61 -19.59
CA PHE A 390 10.72 -10.06 -19.97
C PHE A 390 10.73 -8.53 -20.26
N MET A 391 11.88 -7.89 -20.15
CA MET A 391 12.09 -6.53 -20.63
C MET A 391 11.97 -6.49 -22.16
N LEU A 392 11.14 -5.59 -22.69
CA LEU A 392 10.95 -5.47 -24.13
C LEU A 392 11.54 -4.18 -24.67
N TRP A 393 12.02 -4.26 -25.90
CA TRP A 393 12.43 -3.13 -26.73
C TRP A 393 11.46 -3.01 -27.89
N LYS A 394 11.00 -1.80 -28.15
CA LYS A 394 10.08 -1.49 -29.23
C LYS A 394 10.87 -0.94 -30.42
N THR A 395 10.62 -1.48 -31.61
CA THR A 395 11.23 -0.97 -32.83
C THR A 395 10.39 0.14 -33.47
N THR A 396 10.97 0.89 -34.38
CA THR A 396 10.25 1.90 -35.18
C THR A 396 9.19 1.31 -36.11
N GLU A 397 9.19 -0.02 -36.29
CA GLU A 397 8.15 -0.76 -37.01
C GLU A 397 7.03 -1.26 -36.08
N GLY A 398 7.09 -0.94 -34.79
CA GLY A 398 6.08 -1.37 -33.79
C GLY A 398 6.19 -2.81 -33.36
N LYS A 399 7.32 -3.47 -33.60
CA LYS A 399 7.61 -4.83 -33.12
C LYS A 399 8.29 -4.76 -31.75
N TYR A 400 8.07 -5.82 -30.95
CA TYR A 400 8.62 -5.94 -29.61
C TYR A 400 9.54 -7.16 -29.50
N PHE A 401 10.69 -6.96 -28.86
CA PHE A 401 11.72 -8.00 -28.68
C PHE A 401 12.32 -7.90 -27.28
N THR A 402 12.73 -9.01 -26.70
CA THR A 402 13.69 -8.98 -25.61
C THR A 402 15.07 -8.59 -26.15
N ALA A 403 15.99 -8.22 -25.27
CA ALA A 403 17.35 -7.87 -25.67
C ALA A 403 18.04 -9.01 -26.46
N GLU A 404 17.83 -10.26 -26.03
CA GLU A 404 18.40 -11.44 -26.70
C GLU A 404 17.76 -11.67 -28.07
N GLU A 405 16.43 -11.61 -28.16
CA GLU A 405 15.71 -11.71 -29.43
C GLU A 405 16.16 -10.65 -30.41
N TYR A 406 16.26 -9.39 -29.95
CA TYR A 406 16.67 -8.29 -30.80
C TYR A 406 18.12 -8.40 -31.28
N LYS A 407 19.02 -8.80 -30.38
CA LYS A 407 20.43 -9.06 -30.73
C LYS A 407 20.56 -10.08 -31.86
N GLU A 408 19.79 -11.18 -31.81
CA GLU A 408 19.77 -12.17 -32.88
C GLU A 408 19.28 -11.61 -34.22
N VAL A 409 18.28 -10.73 -34.20
CA VAL A 409 17.74 -10.07 -35.39
C VAL A 409 18.78 -9.17 -36.06
N VAL A 410 19.52 -8.38 -35.28
CA VAL A 410 20.38 -7.33 -35.82
C VAL A 410 21.85 -7.70 -35.96
N LYS A 411 22.36 -8.74 -35.28
CA LYS A 411 23.79 -9.10 -35.24
C LYS A 411 24.41 -9.30 -36.61
N GLY A 412 23.64 -9.82 -37.59
CA GLY A 412 24.15 -10.09 -38.93
C GLY A 412 24.48 -8.81 -39.70
N ASN A 413 23.78 -7.73 -39.43
CA ASN A 413 23.92 -6.46 -40.17
C ASN A 413 24.47 -5.32 -39.31
N GLN A 414 24.29 -5.37 -38.00
CA GLN A 414 24.63 -4.28 -37.05
C GLN A 414 25.78 -4.68 -36.08
N THR A 415 26.69 -5.54 -36.51
CA THR A 415 27.95 -5.82 -35.78
C THR A 415 29.08 -5.01 -36.37
N ASP A 416 29.84 -4.32 -35.49
CA ASP A 416 31.00 -3.54 -35.90
C ASP A 416 32.25 -4.42 -36.13
N LYS A 417 33.33 -3.83 -36.65
CA LYS A 417 34.60 -4.51 -36.92
C LYS A 417 35.25 -5.18 -35.68
N ASN A 418 34.87 -4.76 -34.47
CA ASN A 418 35.38 -5.29 -33.23
C ASN A 418 34.53 -6.47 -32.70
N GLY A 419 33.44 -6.80 -33.39
CA GLY A 419 32.48 -7.83 -32.96
C GLY A 419 31.40 -7.31 -31.98
N THR A 420 31.32 -5.99 -31.75
CA THR A 420 30.30 -5.40 -30.86
C THR A 420 29.02 -5.19 -31.66
N VAL A 421 27.90 -5.66 -31.11
CA VAL A 421 26.57 -5.42 -31.68
C VAL A 421 26.12 -3.98 -31.39
N VAL A 422 25.71 -3.25 -32.43
CA VAL A 422 25.29 -1.86 -32.34
C VAL A 422 23.77 -1.77 -32.41
N PHE A 423 23.14 -1.37 -31.34
CA PHE A 423 21.71 -1.11 -31.27
C PHE A 423 21.45 0.34 -31.63
N LEU A 424 20.91 0.56 -32.82
CA LEU A 424 20.52 1.91 -33.25
C LEU A 424 19.20 2.32 -32.59
N TYR A 425 19.07 3.58 -32.19
CA TYR A 425 17.84 4.08 -31.58
C TYR A 425 17.52 5.52 -31.95
N VAL A 426 16.24 5.90 -31.79
CA VAL A 426 15.71 7.26 -31.86
C VAL A 426 14.97 7.60 -30.57
N ASP A 427 15.01 8.87 -30.16
CA ASP A 427 14.28 9.35 -28.97
C ASP A 427 12.78 9.47 -29.22
N ALA A 428 12.38 9.77 -30.46
CA ALA A 428 10.99 9.82 -30.89
C ALA A 428 10.89 9.50 -32.38
N PRO A 429 9.94 8.68 -32.82
CA PRO A 429 9.70 8.46 -34.23
C PRO A 429 9.07 9.69 -34.86
N VAL A 430 9.88 10.56 -35.43
CA VAL A 430 9.40 11.69 -36.23
C VAL A 430 9.09 11.18 -37.65
N GLU A 431 7.88 11.41 -38.15
CA GLU A 431 7.36 10.91 -39.43
C GLU A 431 8.26 11.23 -40.66
N LYS A 432 9.21 12.14 -40.55
CA LYS A 432 10.18 12.51 -41.61
C LYS A 432 11.58 12.64 -41.07
N ASN A 433 12.13 11.61 -40.46
CA ASN A 433 13.50 11.59 -39.99
C ASN A 433 14.41 11.02 -41.11
N SER A 434 15.19 11.87 -41.77
CA SER A 434 16.09 11.45 -42.85
C SER A 434 17.16 10.45 -42.38
N PHE A 435 17.59 10.52 -41.15
CA PHE A 435 18.55 9.57 -40.57
C PHE A 435 17.91 8.17 -40.41
N LEU A 436 16.64 8.12 -39.98
CA LEU A 436 15.89 6.89 -39.88
C LEU A 436 15.69 6.24 -41.25
N GLU A 437 15.29 7.03 -42.25
CA GLU A 437 15.16 6.53 -43.61
C GLU A 437 16.50 5.99 -44.18
N SER A 438 17.60 6.68 -43.88
CA SER A 438 18.95 6.25 -44.29
C SER A 438 19.33 4.93 -43.60
N ALA A 439 18.98 4.75 -42.33
CA ALA A 439 19.21 3.50 -41.58
C ALA A 439 18.43 2.35 -42.19
N LYS A 440 17.13 2.56 -42.46
CA LYS A 440 16.25 1.59 -43.11
C LYS A 440 16.71 1.21 -44.51
N ALA A 441 17.19 2.17 -45.30
CA ALA A 441 17.73 1.93 -46.65
C ALA A 441 18.96 0.99 -46.62
N LYS A 442 19.75 0.99 -45.53
CA LYS A 442 20.85 0.06 -45.28
C LYS A 442 20.42 -1.26 -44.68
N GLY A 443 19.14 -1.46 -44.43
CA GLY A 443 18.60 -2.67 -43.79
C GLY A 443 18.92 -2.73 -42.32
N TYR A 444 19.16 -1.57 -41.66
CA TYR A 444 19.31 -1.51 -40.21
C TYR A 444 17.93 -1.40 -39.53
N ASP A 445 17.80 -2.11 -38.42
CA ASP A 445 16.64 -1.95 -37.51
C ASP A 445 16.94 -0.88 -36.45
N VAL A 446 15.92 -0.16 -36.02
CA VAL A 446 16.08 0.96 -35.11
C VAL A 446 15.05 0.88 -33.97
N LEU A 447 15.53 0.99 -32.75
CA LEU A 447 14.70 1.02 -31.54
C LEU A 447 14.10 2.40 -31.29
N VAL A 448 13.00 2.43 -30.56
CA VAL A 448 12.38 3.64 -30.01
C VAL A 448 12.73 3.72 -28.52
N MET A 449 13.45 4.78 -28.15
CA MET A 449 13.85 5.08 -26.78
C MET A 449 13.32 6.47 -26.40
N ASP A 450 11.99 6.55 -26.18
CA ASP A 450 11.23 7.78 -25.92
C ASP A 450 10.81 7.94 -24.46
N GLY A 451 11.19 7.00 -23.62
CA GLY A 451 10.91 6.98 -22.18
C GLY A 451 11.88 7.85 -21.38
N GLN A 452 11.43 8.32 -20.24
CA GLN A 452 12.23 9.18 -19.36
C GLN A 452 13.43 8.46 -18.75
N LEU A 453 13.33 7.15 -18.56
CA LEU A 453 14.38 6.32 -17.96
C LEU A 453 15.30 5.65 -19.01
N ASP A 454 14.99 5.73 -20.30
CA ASP A 454 15.73 5.02 -21.35
C ASP A 454 17.23 5.33 -21.33
N ASN A 455 17.64 6.57 -21.14
CA ASN A 455 19.06 6.91 -21.04
C ASN A 455 19.76 6.26 -19.85
N HIS A 456 19.06 6.15 -18.71
CA HIS A 456 19.59 5.47 -17.52
C HIS A 456 19.65 3.97 -17.73
N TYR A 457 18.62 3.42 -18.37
CA TYR A 457 18.58 2.00 -18.73
C TYR A 457 19.69 1.63 -19.73
N VAL A 458 19.89 2.42 -20.78
CA VAL A 458 20.98 2.23 -21.76
C VAL A 458 22.33 2.18 -21.05
N ASN A 459 22.63 3.15 -20.19
CA ASN A 459 23.89 3.17 -19.42
C ASN A 459 24.02 1.94 -18.52
N TRP A 460 22.94 1.52 -17.87
CA TRP A 460 22.92 0.30 -17.07
C TRP A 460 23.22 -0.92 -17.93
N TYR A 461 22.54 -1.09 -19.07
CA TYR A 461 22.70 -2.23 -19.97
C TYR A 461 24.14 -2.32 -20.49
N GLU A 462 24.71 -1.24 -21.01
CA GLU A 462 26.09 -1.18 -21.51
C GLU A 462 27.14 -1.45 -20.40
N SER A 463 26.80 -1.14 -19.16
CA SER A 463 27.67 -1.46 -18.03
C SER A 463 27.79 -2.96 -17.79
N LYS A 464 26.73 -3.72 -18.02
CA LYS A 464 26.64 -5.18 -17.82
C LYS A 464 27.02 -5.97 -19.08
N HIS A 465 26.66 -5.50 -20.28
CA HIS A 465 26.83 -6.19 -21.56
C HIS A 465 27.89 -5.48 -22.43
N LYS A 466 29.15 -5.90 -22.29
CA LYS A 466 30.30 -5.27 -22.98
C LYS A 466 30.40 -5.58 -24.48
N ASP A 467 29.63 -6.52 -24.97
CA ASP A 467 29.57 -6.99 -26.35
C ASP A 467 28.48 -6.27 -27.18
N ALA A 468 27.81 -5.29 -26.59
CA ALA A 468 26.79 -4.48 -27.25
C ALA A 468 26.89 -3.00 -26.83
N ARG A 469 26.41 -2.11 -27.70
CA ARG A 469 26.32 -0.67 -27.42
C ARG A 469 25.13 -0.04 -28.12
N PHE A 470 24.63 1.04 -27.56
CA PHE A 470 23.55 1.84 -28.15
C PHE A 470 24.12 3.06 -28.87
N VAL A 471 23.57 3.37 -30.05
CA VAL A 471 23.98 4.53 -30.84
C VAL A 471 22.73 5.23 -31.39
N ARG A 472 22.62 6.52 -31.14
CA ARG A 472 21.55 7.31 -31.77
C ARG A 472 21.81 7.44 -33.28
N VAL A 473 20.75 7.31 -34.07
CA VAL A 473 20.84 7.34 -35.54
C VAL A 473 21.28 8.69 -36.09
N ASP A 474 21.12 9.77 -35.34
CA ASP A 474 21.52 11.14 -35.72
C ASP A 474 22.87 11.57 -35.14
N SER A 475 23.58 10.68 -34.43
CA SER A 475 24.86 11.03 -33.78
C SER A 475 26.02 11.22 -34.80
N ASP A 476 25.95 10.60 -35.95
CA ASP A 476 26.92 10.75 -37.05
C ASP A 476 26.26 10.36 -38.38
N VAL A 477 26.99 10.47 -39.48
CA VAL A 477 26.52 9.94 -40.77
C VAL A 477 26.41 8.42 -40.71
N ILE A 478 25.41 7.87 -41.40
CA ILE A 478 24.99 6.46 -41.31
C ILE A 478 26.16 5.48 -41.55
N ASP A 479 27.14 5.83 -42.39
CA ASP A 479 28.31 5.00 -42.69
C ASP A 479 29.30 4.87 -41.53
N LYS A 480 29.25 5.79 -40.57
CA LYS A 480 30.12 5.82 -39.40
C LYS A 480 29.47 5.26 -38.14
N LEU A 481 28.15 5.11 -38.10
CA LEU A 481 27.43 4.62 -36.93
C LEU A 481 27.85 3.18 -36.59
N ILE A 482 28.06 2.35 -37.64
CA ILE A 482 28.53 0.97 -37.50
C ILE A 482 29.80 0.83 -38.32
N GLN A 483 30.97 0.85 -37.65
CA GLN A 483 32.28 0.72 -38.33
C GLN A 483 32.47 -0.71 -38.81
N LYS A 484 32.32 -0.94 -40.11
CA LYS A 484 32.62 -2.24 -40.77
C LYS A 484 34.01 -2.20 -41.41
N ASP A 485 34.64 -3.36 -41.60
CA ASP A 485 35.93 -3.49 -42.30
C ASP A 485 35.83 -3.24 -43.83
N GLU A 486 34.72 -2.73 -44.32
CA GLU A 486 34.59 -2.37 -45.71
C GLU A 486 35.50 -1.21 -46.01
N THR A 487 36.66 -1.48 -46.55
CA THR A 487 37.39 -0.53 -47.35
C THR A 487 36.46 -0.16 -48.51
N LEU A 488 35.76 0.95 -48.38
CA LEU A 488 35.16 1.62 -49.53
C LEU A 488 36.29 1.83 -50.52
N LYS A 489 36.35 0.94 -51.53
CA LYS A 489 37.21 1.22 -52.68
C LYS A 489 36.67 2.48 -53.29
N MET A 490 37.34 3.59 -53.01
CA MET A 490 37.01 4.83 -53.69
C MET A 490 37.07 4.55 -55.21
N SER A 491 36.01 4.86 -55.90
CA SER A 491 35.91 4.77 -57.33
C SER A 491 36.88 5.71 -58.07
N LEU A 492 37.47 6.64 -57.34
CA LEU A 492 38.47 7.58 -57.80
C LEU A 492 39.86 7.03 -57.60
N SER A 493 40.66 7.03 -58.68
CA SER A 493 42.07 6.69 -58.58
C SER A 493 42.82 7.70 -57.70
N GLU A 494 43.97 7.35 -57.12
CA GLU A 494 44.79 8.25 -56.30
C GLU A 494 45.10 9.58 -57.04
N ALA A 495 45.36 9.53 -58.34
CA ALA A 495 45.60 10.73 -59.16
C ALA A 495 44.33 11.63 -59.26
N GLN A 496 43.16 11.04 -59.31
CA GLN A 496 41.87 11.80 -59.28
C GLN A 496 41.55 12.39 -57.89
N GLN A 497 41.96 11.69 -56.86
CA GLN A 497 41.80 12.18 -55.46
C GLN A 497 42.71 13.38 -55.21
N GLU A 498 43.99 13.34 -55.69
CA GLU A 498 44.92 14.46 -55.56
C GLU A 498 44.47 15.70 -56.33
N ILE A 499 43.83 15.54 -57.47
CA ILE A 499 43.25 16.67 -58.23
C ILE A 499 42.02 17.26 -57.53
N MET A 500 41.19 16.46 -56.90
CA MET A 500 39.96 16.89 -56.25
C MET A 500 40.19 17.45 -54.84
N ARG A 501 41.22 17.01 -54.14
CA ARG A 501 41.53 17.44 -52.76
C ARG A 501 41.62 18.97 -52.59
N PRO A 502 42.34 19.76 -53.43
CA PRO A 502 42.41 21.21 -53.28
C PRO A 502 41.05 21.89 -53.48
N VAL A 503 40.21 21.34 -54.36
CA VAL A 503 38.88 21.92 -54.64
C VAL A 503 37.98 21.79 -53.37
N PHE A 504 38.02 20.66 -52.68
CA PHE A 504 37.25 20.49 -51.41
C PHE A 504 37.86 21.25 -50.23
N GLU A 505 39.20 21.29 -50.13
CA GLU A 505 39.89 22.05 -49.08
C GLU A 505 39.67 23.58 -49.23
N SER A 506 39.44 24.08 -50.45
CA SER A 506 39.12 25.50 -50.69
C SER A 506 37.68 25.89 -50.33
N GLN A 507 36.79 24.91 -50.07
CA GLN A 507 35.38 25.13 -49.78
C GLN A 507 35.04 24.85 -48.29
N LEU A 508 35.99 24.31 -47.51
CA LEU A 508 35.82 24.12 -46.06
C LEU A 508 36.25 25.38 -45.31
N PRO A 509 35.46 25.87 -44.33
CA PRO A 509 35.77 27.07 -43.57
C PRO A 509 36.97 26.90 -42.66
#